data_6b9f20915ca3c6fc6fad652868acdcd3
#
_entry.id   6b9f20915ca3c6fc6fad652868acdcd3
#
_cell.length_a   1.000
_cell.length_b   1.000
_cell.length_c   1.000
_cell.angle_alpha   90.00
_cell.angle_beta   90.00
_cell.angle_gamma   90.00
#
_symmetry.space_group_name_H-M   'P 1'
#
loop_
_entity.id
_entity.type
_entity.pdbx_description
1 polymer ?
#
loop_
_entity_poly.entity_id
_entity_poly.type
_entity_poly.pdbx_seq_one_letter_code
_entity_poly.pdbx_strand_id
1 'polypeptide(L)'
;MSEAATKGFDLYASDASGQRKFSITNFPCTAKIRDLIKMLIPQMGLNVNDSSGRPLDYQVFSKRESCHLHASDTIGKALQDGDEISLLPDIQAG
;
A
#
# COMPACT_ATOMS: atom_id res chain seq x y z
N MET A 1 -28.36 -6.97 8.75
CA MET A 1 -27.75 -6.90 8.65
C MET A 1 -27.07 -6.57 8.10
N SER A 2 -26.75 -6.30 7.90
CA SER A 2 -26.13 -6.08 7.32
C SER A 2 -25.20 -5.94 7.32
N GLU A 3 -24.76 -6.00 7.53
CA GLU A 3 -23.77 -5.94 7.46
C GLU A 3 -23.07 -6.05 6.70
N ALA A 4 -23.14 -6.13 6.59
CA ALA A 4 -22.35 -6.72 5.75
C ALA A 4 -21.68 -6.01 4.80
N ALA A 5 -21.94 -5.10 4.74
CA ALA A 5 -21.60 -4.41 3.62
C ALA A 5 -20.16 -4.18 3.42
N THR A 6 -19.42 -3.90 4.42
CA THR A 6 -18.07 -3.50 4.18
C THR A 6 -17.14 -4.65 4.45
N LYS A 7 -16.91 -5.38 3.42
CA LYS A 7 -15.94 -6.43 3.53
C LYS A 7 -14.57 -5.84 3.31
N GLY A 8 -13.70 -6.02 4.28
CA GLY A 8 -12.33 -5.59 4.15
C GLY A 8 -11.44 -6.72 3.68
N PHE A 9 -10.27 -6.36 3.18
CA PHE A 9 -9.26 -7.32 2.76
C PHE A 9 -8.18 -7.40 3.82
N ASP A 10 -7.64 -8.60 4.00
CA ASP A 10 -6.41 -8.79 4.75
C ASP A 10 -5.27 -8.69 3.76
N LEU A 11 -4.32 -7.81 4.04
CA LEU A 11 -3.21 -7.59 3.13
C LEU A 11 -1.91 -7.71 3.89
N TYR A 12 -0.85 -8.00 3.17
CA TYR A 12 0.49 -8.08 3.73
C TYR A 12 1.39 -7.13 2.95
N ALA A 13 2.05 -6.24 3.68
CA ALA A 13 2.90 -5.25 3.07
C ALA A 13 4.33 -5.42 3.55
N SER A 14 5.28 -5.22 2.65
CA SER A 14 6.68 -5.25 3.00
C SER A 14 7.36 -3.99 2.47
N ASP A 15 8.50 -3.64 3.07
CA ASP A 15 9.28 -2.52 2.57
C ASP A 15 10.13 -2.96 1.37
N ALA A 16 10.93 -2.02 0.85
CA ALA A 16 11.73 -2.29 -0.34
C ALA A 16 12.75 -3.40 -0.13
N SER A 17 13.25 -3.55 1.09
CA SER A 17 14.24 -4.58 1.39
C SER A 17 13.60 -5.94 1.61
N GLY A 18 12.30 -5.98 1.87
CA GLY A 18 11.59 -7.20 2.21
C GLY A 18 11.83 -7.68 3.62
N GLN A 19 12.56 -6.92 4.44
CA GLN A 19 12.88 -7.34 5.79
C GLN A 19 11.77 -7.05 6.77
N ARG A 20 10.99 -6.01 6.50
CA ARG A 20 9.87 -5.66 7.37
C ARG A 20 8.58 -6.02 6.69
N LYS A 21 7.77 -6.78 7.39
CA LYS A 21 6.46 -7.16 6.90
C LYS A 21 5.40 -6.71 7.89
N PHE A 22 4.32 -6.19 7.37
CA PHE A 22 3.21 -5.72 8.17
C PHE A 22 1.94 -6.39 7.69
N SER A 23 1.08 -6.73 8.64
CA SER A 23 -0.23 -7.28 8.33
C SER A 23 -1.26 -6.18 8.46
N ILE A 24 -2.10 -6.05 7.44
CA ILE A 24 -3.23 -5.12 7.47
C ILE A 24 -4.49 -5.97 7.49
N THR A 25 -5.29 -5.81 8.52
CA THR A 25 -6.49 -6.62 8.69
C THR A 25 -7.72 -5.79 8.37
N ASN A 26 -8.59 -6.34 7.55
CA ASN A 26 -9.90 -5.76 7.29
C ASN A 26 -9.80 -4.34 6.71
N PHE A 27 -8.91 -4.14 5.75
CA PHE A 27 -8.78 -2.85 5.10
C PHE A 27 -9.93 -2.66 4.11
N PRO A 28 -10.58 -1.49 4.09
CA PRO A 28 -11.76 -1.32 3.23
C PRO A 28 -11.42 -1.48 1.75
N CYS A 29 -12.16 -2.33 1.07
CA CYS A 29 -11.91 -2.55 -0.35
C CYS A 29 -12.41 -1.39 -1.21
N THR A 30 -13.18 -0.49 -0.64
CA THR A 30 -13.62 0.71 -1.35
C THR A 30 -12.61 1.84 -1.30
N ALA A 31 -11.58 1.71 -0.46
CA ALA A 31 -10.51 2.69 -0.39
C ALA A 31 -9.61 2.61 -1.61
N LYS A 32 -8.74 3.58 -1.76
CA LYS A 32 -7.82 3.61 -2.88
C LYS A 32 -6.42 3.25 -2.42
N ILE A 33 -5.57 2.91 -3.38
CA ILE A 33 -4.19 2.56 -3.10
C ILE A 33 -3.49 3.69 -2.34
N ARG A 34 -3.75 4.94 -2.69
CA ARG A 34 -3.14 6.06 -1.99
C ARG A 34 -3.51 6.12 -0.51
N ASP A 35 -4.73 5.68 -0.18
CA ASP A 35 -5.14 5.62 1.22
C ASP A 35 -4.36 4.58 1.98
N LEU A 36 -4.10 3.45 1.33
CA LEU A 36 -3.27 2.40 1.91
C LEU A 36 -1.85 2.91 2.14
N ILE A 37 -1.29 3.63 1.18
CA ILE A 37 0.05 4.19 1.31
C ILE A 37 0.11 5.14 2.50
N LYS A 38 -0.87 6.03 2.61
CA LYS A 38 -0.90 7.00 3.71
C LYS A 38 -0.97 6.32 5.07
N MET A 39 -1.67 5.20 5.14
CA MET A 39 -1.75 4.46 6.39
C MET A 39 -0.44 3.75 6.70
N LEU A 40 0.21 3.21 5.69
CA LEU A 40 1.41 2.41 5.90
C LEU A 40 2.64 3.25 6.25
N ILE A 41 2.75 4.46 5.75
CA ILE A 41 3.92 5.29 5.97
C ILE A 41 4.24 5.41 7.46
N PRO A 42 3.30 5.83 8.33
CA PRO A 42 3.65 5.94 9.75
C PRO A 42 3.83 4.57 10.42
N GLN A 43 3.11 3.56 9.98
CA GLN A 43 3.23 2.25 10.60
C GLN A 43 4.55 1.58 10.29
N MET A 44 5.06 1.80 9.10
CA MET A 44 6.33 1.22 8.69
C MET A 44 7.52 2.11 9.05
N GLY A 45 7.26 3.27 9.61
CA GLY A 45 8.33 4.18 9.97
C GLY A 45 9.03 4.80 8.78
N LEU A 46 8.31 4.97 7.68
CA LEU A 46 8.89 5.50 6.46
C LEU A 46 8.93 7.02 6.51
N ASN A 47 9.87 7.58 5.77
CA ASN A 47 9.98 9.02 5.68
C ASN A 47 8.94 9.57 4.73
N VAL A 48 8.35 10.72 5.10
CA VAL A 48 7.41 11.40 4.21
C VAL A 48 8.12 12.39 3.31
N ASN A 49 9.34 12.79 3.68
CA ASN A 49 10.14 13.71 2.88
C ASN A 49 11.53 13.16 2.67
N ASP A 50 12.14 13.53 1.56
CA ASP A 50 13.53 13.18 1.33
C ASP A 50 14.45 14.10 2.13
N SER A 51 15.76 13.94 1.96
CA SER A 51 16.73 14.73 2.73
C SER A 51 16.70 16.22 2.37
N SER A 52 16.12 16.57 1.23
CA SER A 52 15.96 17.97 0.82
C SER A 52 14.64 18.57 1.30
N GLY A 53 13.82 17.81 1.98
CA GLY A 53 12.50 18.27 2.42
C GLY A 53 11.41 18.16 1.40
N ARG A 54 11.66 17.51 0.27
CA ARG A 54 10.64 17.29 -0.74
C ARG A 54 9.79 16.08 -0.38
N PRO A 55 8.49 16.12 -0.66
CA PRO A 55 7.64 14.97 -0.41
C PRO A 55 8.11 13.76 -1.19
N LEU A 56 8.16 12.62 -0.51
CA LEU A 56 8.47 11.36 -1.17
C LEU A 56 7.19 10.71 -1.62
N ASP A 57 7.18 10.25 -2.85
CA ASP A 57 6.09 9.45 -3.36
C ASP A 57 6.42 7.99 -3.20
N TYR A 58 5.41 7.19 -2.87
CA TYR A 58 5.59 5.76 -2.73
C TYR A 58 4.69 5.05 -3.72
N GLN A 59 5.16 3.92 -4.20
CA GLN A 59 4.43 3.08 -5.12
C GLN A 59 4.16 1.75 -4.47
N VAL A 60 3.03 1.15 -4.83
CA VAL A 60 2.68 -0.19 -4.38
C VAL A 60 2.93 -1.15 -5.52
N PHE A 61 3.69 -2.19 -5.23
CA PHE A 61 3.98 -3.24 -6.19
C PHE A 61 3.21 -4.49 -5.78
N SER A 62 2.42 -5.02 -6.69
CA SER A 62 1.69 -6.25 -6.45
C SER A 62 2.57 -7.43 -6.77
N LYS A 63 2.87 -8.24 -5.76
CA LYS A 63 3.71 -9.43 -5.98
C LYS A 63 2.98 -10.48 -6.78
N ARG A 64 1.67 -10.57 -6.59
CA ARG A 64 0.88 -11.55 -7.31
C ARG A 64 0.87 -11.29 -8.81
N GLU A 65 0.74 -10.02 -9.19
CA GLU A 65 0.65 -9.65 -10.60
C GLU A 65 1.96 -9.14 -11.17
N SER A 66 2.96 -8.98 -10.31
CA SER A 66 4.28 -8.49 -10.72
C SER A 66 4.21 -7.16 -11.45
N CYS A 67 3.40 -6.25 -10.95
CA CYS A 67 3.27 -4.93 -11.55
C CYS A 67 3.01 -3.88 -10.49
N HIS A 68 3.28 -2.64 -10.86
CA HIS A 68 3.01 -1.50 -10.00
C HIS A 68 1.54 -1.12 -10.10
N LEU A 69 0.99 -0.68 -8.99
CA LEU A 69 -0.40 -0.24 -8.95
C LEU A 69 -0.44 1.28 -8.89
N HIS A 70 -1.49 1.85 -9.46
CA HIS A 70 -1.68 3.30 -9.45
C HIS A 70 -2.31 3.73 -8.14
N ALA A 71 -1.90 4.91 -7.66
CA ALA A 71 -2.45 5.45 -6.43
C ALA A 71 -3.95 5.69 -6.51
N SER A 72 -4.47 5.91 -7.70
CA SER A 72 -5.90 6.13 -7.90
C SER A 72 -6.70 4.83 -8.03
N ASP A 73 -6.04 3.68 -8.08
CA ASP A 73 -6.75 2.42 -8.19
C ASP A 73 -7.50 2.11 -6.90
N THR A 74 -8.63 1.45 -7.05
CA THR A 74 -9.43 1.02 -5.91
C THR A 74 -8.89 -0.32 -5.41
N ILE A 75 -8.77 -0.45 -4.10
CA ILE A 75 -8.21 -1.64 -3.46
C ILE A 75 -8.93 -2.90 -3.95
N GLY A 76 -10.26 -2.88 -3.95
CA GLY A 76 -11.04 -4.06 -4.31
C GLY A 76 -10.91 -4.45 -5.77
N LYS A 77 -10.43 -3.55 -6.62
CA LYS A 77 -10.22 -3.87 -8.03
C LYS A 77 -8.79 -4.26 -8.33
N ALA A 78 -7.85 -3.67 -7.60
CA ALA A 78 -6.43 -3.88 -7.86
C ALA A 78 -5.86 -5.05 -7.09
N LEU A 79 -6.44 -5.38 -5.94
CA LEU A 79 -5.91 -6.39 -5.03
C LEU A 79 -7.00 -7.40 -4.68
N GLN A 80 -6.57 -8.49 -4.07
CA GLN A 80 -7.47 -9.51 -3.56
C GLN A 80 -7.14 -9.75 -2.10
N ASP A 81 -8.11 -10.34 -1.39
CA ASP A 81 -7.90 -10.71 -0.01
C ASP A 81 -6.71 -11.65 0.11
N GLY A 82 -5.81 -11.34 1.01
CA GLY A 82 -4.62 -12.14 1.21
C GLY A 82 -3.43 -11.76 0.33
N ASP A 83 -3.58 -10.72 -0.49
CA ASP A 83 -2.50 -10.32 -1.38
C ASP A 83 -1.31 -9.75 -0.63
N GLU A 84 -0.16 -9.94 -1.21
CA GLU A 84 1.08 -9.39 -0.68
C GLU A 84 1.56 -8.28 -1.60
N ILE A 85 1.93 -7.15 -1.00
CA ILE A 85 2.39 -5.98 -1.74
C ILE A 85 3.71 -5.50 -1.16
N SER A 86 4.44 -4.75 -1.97
CA SER A 86 5.64 -4.05 -1.52
C SER A 86 5.44 -2.56 -1.67
N LEU A 87 5.88 -1.82 -0.68
CA LEU A 87 5.83 -0.36 -0.71
C LEU A 87 7.21 0.17 -1.04
N LEU A 88 7.32 0.80 -2.18
CA LEU A 88 8.60 1.24 -2.70
C LEU A 88 8.62 2.75 -2.85
N PRO A 89 9.71 3.42 -2.47
CA PRO A 89 9.82 4.84 -2.74
C PRO A 89 10.00 5.07 -4.24
N ASP A 90 9.29 6.08 -4.74
CA ASP A 90 9.42 6.46 -6.13
C ASP A 90 10.54 7.48 -6.24
N ILE A 91 11.73 7.01 -6.53
CA ILE A 91 12.89 7.87 -6.62
C ILE A 91 12.98 8.36 -8.05
N GLN A 92 12.74 9.65 -8.22
CA GLN A 92 12.89 10.24 -9.52
C GLN A 92 14.31 10.68 -9.70
N ALA A 93 14.97 10.07 -10.66
CA ALA A 93 16.32 10.42 -10.97
C ALA A 93 16.31 11.73 -11.74
N GLY A 94 16.84 12.68 -11.17
CA GLY A 94 17.08 13.87 -11.85
C GLY A 94 16.40 14.94 -12.14
#